data_9504b0692959317bfe0ed861e15402c9
#
_entry.id   9504b0692959317bfe0ed861e15402c9
#
_cell.length_a   1.000
_cell.length_b   1.000
_cell.length_c   1.000
_cell.angle_alpha   90.00
_cell.angle_beta   90.00
_cell.angle_gamma   90.00
#
_symmetry.space_group_name_H-M   'P 1'
#
loop_
_entity.id
_entity.type
_entity.pdbx_description
1 polymer ?
#
loop_
_entity_poly.entity_id
_entity_poly.type
_entity_poly.pdbx_seq_one_letter_code
_entity_poly.pdbx_strand_id
1 'polypeptide(L)'
;MKQKFFELRLKTNGQKLYNFTDQTINWIKGNSFNDGILNLSIQHTSASLIVQENADPDVQSDLINYFDKIAPMDNKLYVHTIEGKDDMPAHIKSALTNNQISLSIKNKQLLLGTWQGIYLFEHRLASTKRLIIHHFIGD
;
A
#
# COMPACT_ATOMS: atom_id res chain seq x y z
N MET A 1 19.10 20.10 4.55
CA MET A 1 17.84 19.41 4.18
C MET A 1 17.91 18.93 2.74
N LYS A 2 17.53 17.70 2.48
CA LYS A 2 17.54 17.11 1.16
C LYS A 2 16.19 16.46 0.85
N GLN A 3 15.90 16.32 -0.44
CA GLN A 3 14.76 15.55 -0.92
C GLN A 3 15.23 14.47 -1.87
N LYS A 4 14.58 13.33 -1.83
CA LYS A 4 14.86 12.26 -2.77
C LYS A 4 13.59 11.48 -3.09
N PHE A 5 13.49 11.06 -4.34
CA PHE A 5 12.35 10.26 -4.84
C PHE A 5 12.85 8.89 -5.30
N PHE A 6 11.98 7.91 -5.13
CA PHE A 6 12.16 6.58 -5.67
C PHE A 6 10.82 6.03 -6.11
N GLU A 7 10.78 5.45 -7.28
CA GLU A 7 9.61 4.81 -7.84
C GLU A 7 9.74 3.28 -7.72
N LEU A 8 8.95 2.69 -6.86
CA LEU A 8 8.87 1.23 -6.74
C LEU A 8 7.70 0.71 -7.58
N ARG A 9 8.00 -0.13 -8.55
CA ARG A 9 6.98 -0.78 -9.38
C ARG A 9 6.74 -2.20 -8.89
N LEU A 10 5.49 -2.49 -8.52
CA LEU A 10 5.06 -3.81 -8.11
C LEU A 10 4.08 -4.39 -9.13
N LYS A 11 4.35 -5.61 -9.56
CA LYS A 11 3.37 -6.39 -10.30
C LYS A 11 2.54 -7.16 -9.29
N THR A 12 1.23 -6.91 -9.28
CA THR A 12 0.28 -7.64 -8.43
C THR A 12 -0.39 -8.76 -9.22
N ASN A 13 -0.88 -9.74 -8.51
CA ASN A 13 -1.60 -10.86 -9.08
C ASN A 13 -2.80 -11.20 -8.19
N GLY A 14 -3.84 -10.39 -8.31
CA GLY A 14 -5.07 -10.56 -7.55
C GLY A 14 -5.09 -9.82 -6.21
N GLN A 15 -6.23 -9.89 -5.56
CA GLN A 15 -6.54 -9.24 -4.30
C GLN A 15 -5.71 -9.81 -3.16
N LYS A 16 -4.82 -8.99 -2.60
CA LYS A 16 -3.86 -9.41 -1.58
C LYS A 16 -3.17 -8.19 -0.96
N LEU A 17 -2.53 -8.39 0.18
CA LEU A 17 -1.56 -7.46 0.75
C LEU A 17 -0.16 -7.83 0.28
N TYR A 18 0.49 -6.91 -0.43
CA TYR A 18 1.84 -7.09 -0.96
C TYR A 18 2.83 -6.32 -0.10
N ASN A 19 3.66 -7.05 0.64
CA ASN A 19 4.66 -6.46 1.54
C ASN A 19 5.82 -5.87 0.74
N PHE A 20 6.09 -4.58 0.90
CA PHE A 20 7.23 -3.91 0.28
C PHE A 20 8.16 -3.24 1.29
N THR A 21 8.12 -3.70 2.55
CA THR A 21 8.94 -3.15 3.63
C THR A 21 10.43 -3.27 3.34
N ASP A 22 10.88 -4.44 2.87
CA ASP A 22 12.31 -4.68 2.61
C ASP A 22 12.85 -3.80 1.49
N GLN A 23 12.08 -3.62 0.42
CA GLN A 23 12.47 -2.73 -0.69
C GLN A 23 12.62 -1.29 -0.20
N THR A 24 11.73 -0.85 0.68
CA THR A 24 11.79 0.49 1.28
C THR A 24 13.01 0.64 2.19
N ILE A 25 13.25 -0.33 3.07
CA ILE A 25 14.41 -0.33 3.96
C ILE A 25 15.72 -0.35 3.16
N ASN A 26 15.80 -1.16 2.12
CA ASN A 26 16.99 -1.25 1.26
C ASN A 26 17.26 0.09 0.55
N TRP A 27 16.23 0.78 0.08
CA TRP A 27 16.38 2.10 -0.50
C TRP A 27 16.90 3.12 0.51
N ILE A 28 16.37 3.11 1.74
CA ILE A 28 16.84 3.98 2.82
C ILE A 28 18.32 3.72 3.13
N LYS A 29 18.71 2.45 3.25
CA LYS A 29 20.11 2.06 3.53
C LYS A 29 21.06 2.42 2.40
N GLY A 30 20.61 2.34 1.16
CA GLY A 30 21.41 2.70 -0.02
C GLY A 30 21.60 4.19 -0.22
N ASN A 31 20.95 5.02 0.60
CA ASN A 31 21.07 6.46 0.58
C ASN A 31 21.58 6.97 1.92
N SER A 32 22.16 8.16 1.92
CA SER A 32 22.72 8.77 3.13
C SER A 32 21.65 9.54 3.91
N PHE A 33 20.50 8.92 4.16
CA PHE A 33 19.44 9.54 4.95
C PHE A 33 19.75 9.36 6.43
N ASN A 34 19.59 10.42 7.20
CA ASN A 34 19.79 10.38 8.65
C ASN A 34 18.45 10.47 9.38
N ASP A 35 17.90 11.67 9.49
CA ASP A 35 16.60 11.91 10.11
C ASP A 35 15.66 12.59 9.12
N GLY A 36 14.39 12.25 9.16
CA GLY A 36 13.42 12.87 8.26
C GLY A 36 12.09 12.15 8.19
N ILE A 37 11.34 12.53 7.18
CA ILE A 37 10.02 11.96 6.88
C ILE A 37 10.10 11.25 5.54
N LEU A 38 9.60 10.04 5.50
CA LEU A 38 9.31 9.30 4.29
C LEU A 38 7.81 9.35 4.03
N ASN A 39 7.41 9.97 2.95
CA ASN A 39 6.05 9.90 2.46
C ASN A 39 5.97 8.83 1.36
N LEU A 40 5.02 7.91 1.51
CA LEU A 40 4.70 6.89 0.52
C LEU A 40 3.35 7.22 -0.08
N SER A 41 3.24 7.21 -1.40
CA SER A 41 1.99 7.49 -2.10
C SER A 41 1.82 6.63 -3.33
N ILE A 42 0.57 6.46 -3.76
CA ILE A 42 0.24 5.77 -5.00
C ILE A 42 -0.65 6.67 -5.87
N GLN A 43 -0.51 6.52 -7.17
CA GLN A 43 -1.29 7.25 -8.17
C GLN A 43 -2.38 6.34 -8.77
N HIS A 44 -3.09 5.64 -7.88
CA HIS A 44 -4.11 4.65 -8.24
C HIS A 44 -5.37 4.86 -7.42
N THR A 45 -6.50 4.43 -7.97
CA THR A 45 -7.82 4.51 -7.32
C THR A 45 -8.45 3.16 -7.03
N SER A 46 -7.74 2.06 -7.32
CA SER A 46 -8.20 0.68 -7.11
C SER A 46 -7.20 -0.18 -6.33
N ALA A 47 -6.27 0.46 -5.67
CA ALA A 47 -5.33 -0.10 -4.70
C ALA A 47 -5.06 0.93 -3.62
N SER A 48 -4.47 0.54 -2.50
CA SER A 48 -4.19 1.44 -1.39
C SER A 48 -2.93 1.04 -0.64
N LEU A 49 -2.55 1.83 0.35
CA LEU A 49 -1.41 1.58 1.22
C LEU A 49 -1.90 1.37 2.65
N ILE A 50 -1.35 0.40 3.35
CA ILE A 50 -1.59 0.21 4.77
C ILE A 50 -0.30 -0.19 5.50
N VAL A 51 -0.24 0.17 6.78
CA VAL A 51 0.70 -0.41 7.74
C VAL A 51 -0.09 -1.44 8.54
N GLN A 52 0.37 -2.67 8.57
CA GLN A 52 -0.37 -3.76 9.19
C GLN A 52 0.56 -4.84 9.72
N GLU A 53 0.02 -5.76 10.47
CA GLU A 53 0.74 -6.86 11.07
C GLU A 53 1.43 -7.74 10.02
N ASN A 54 2.69 -8.12 10.30
CA ASN A 54 3.56 -8.81 9.37
C ASN A 54 3.86 -10.29 9.73
N ALA A 55 3.26 -10.81 10.79
CA ALA A 55 3.61 -12.15 11.31
C ALA A 55 2.53 -13.19 11.02
N ASP A 56 1.28 -12.92 11.39
CA ASP A 56 0.18 -13.87 11.26
C ASP A 56 -0.58 -13.65 9.94
N PRO A 57 -0.51 -14.61 8.98
CA PRO A 57 -1.22 -14.48 7.71
C PRO A 57 -2.75 -14.45 7.88
N ASP A 58 -3.29 -14.90 9.00
CA ASP A 58 -4.72 -14.86 9.26
C ASP A 58 -5.26 -13.43 9.36
N VAL A 59 -4.44 -12.49 9.83
CA VAL A 59 -4.80 -11.07 9.86
C VAL A 59 -5.11 -10.57 8.44
N GLN A 60 -4.28 -10.92 7.47
CA GLN A 60 -4.49 -10.53 6.07
C GLN A 60 -5.76 -11.17 5.50
N SER A 61 -6.00 -12.44 5.78
CA SER A 61 -7.20 -13.15 5.34
C SER A 61 -8.47 -12.51 5.92
N ASP A 62 -8.45 -12.18 7.19
CA ASP A 62 -9.58 -11.55 7.88
C ASP A 62 -9.86 -10.14 7.34
N LEU A 63 -8.81 -9.36 7.05
CA LEU A 63 -8.96 -8.05 6.44
C LEU A 63 -9.59 -8.13 5.05
N ILE A 64 -9.11 -9.03 4.21
CA ILE A 64 -9.67 -9.22 2.86
C ILE A 64 -11.14 -9.62 2.95
N ASN A 65 -11.46 -10.58 3.79
CA ASN A 65 -12.83 -11.05 3.97
C ASN A 65 -13.75 -9.95 4.51
N TYR A 66 -13.27 -9.15 5.45
CA TYR A 66 -14.04 -8.03 6.00
C TYR A 66 -14.36 -6.99 4.92
N PHE A 67 -13.36 -6.58 4.15
CA PHE A 67 -13.55 -5.60 3.08
C PHE A 67 -14.45 -6.15 1.96
N ASP A 68 -14.38 -7.42 1.66
CA ASP A 68 -15.30 -8.05 0.70
C ASP A 68 -16.76 -8.03 1.18
N LYS A 69 -16.98 -8.09 2.48
CA LYS A 69 -18.34 -7.98 3.06
C LYS A 69 -18.89 -6.56 2.99
N ILE A 70 -18.07 -5.54 3.24
CA ILE A 70 -18.54 -4.15 3.21
C ILE A 70 -18.63 -3.56 1.82
N ALA A 71 -17.87 -4.10 0.86
CA ALA A 71 -17.90 -3.72 -0.54
C ALA A 71 -17.98 -4.97 -1.42
N PRO A 72 -19.14 -5.65 -1.45
CA PRO A 72 -19.28 -6.91 -2.19
C PRO A 72 -19.24 -6.71 -3.72
N MET A 73 -18.74 -7.72 -4.42
CA MET A 73 -18.64 -7.74 -5.88
C MET A 73 -19.97 -8.12 -6.52
N ASP A 74 -20.95 -7.26 -6.37
CA ASP A 74 -22.30 -7.45 -6.91
C ASP A 74 -22.72 -6.24 -7.75
N ASN A 75 -22.78 -6.41 -9.07
CA ASN A 75 -23.14 -5.33 -10.00
C ASN A 75 -24.51 -4.71 -9.74
N LYS A 76 -25.40 -5.41 -9.06
CA LYS A 76 -26.72 -4.90 -8.71
C LYS A 76 -26.68 -3.75 -7.70
N LEU A 77 -25.57 -3.64 -6.95
CA LEU A 77 -25.39 -2.61 -5.93
C LEU A 77 -24.81 -1.29 -6.48
N TYR A 78 -24.28 -1.29 -7.71
CA TYR A 78 -23.49 -0.19 -8.22
C TYR A 78 -23.97 0.28 -9.60
N VAL A 79 -23.60 1.53 -9.93
CA VAL A 79 -23.83 2.11 -11.27
C VAL A 79 -22.60 1.91 -12.14
N HIS A 80 -21.40 1.99 -11.58
CA HIS A 80 -20.12 1.79 -12.28
C HIS A 80 -19.83 0.29 -12.41
N THR A 81 -20.13 -0.32 -13.55
CA THR A 81 -20.08 -1.78 -13.73
C THR A 81 -19.36 -2.24 -15.00
N ILE A 82 -18.90 -1.30 -15.87
CA ILE A 82 -18.34 -1.63 -17.18
C ILE A 82 -16.97 -2.28 -17.08
N GLU A 83 -16.17 -1.95 -16.07
CA GLU A 83 -14.80 -2.41 -15.93
C GLU A 83 -14.63 -3.69 -15.09
N GLY A 84 -15.70 -4.42 -14.88
CA GLY A 84 -15.74 -5.66 -14.10
C GLY A 84 -16.42 -5.49 -12.76
N LYS A 85 -16.91 -6.59 -12.21
CA LYS A 85 -17.64 -6.60 -10.92
C LYS A 85 -16.76 -6.23 -9.71
N ASP A 86 -15.45 -6.32 -9.86
CA ASP A 86 -14.48 -6.02 -8.79
C ASP A 86 -14.03 -4.56 -8.79
N ASP A 87 -14.33 -3.78 -9.84
CA ASP A 87 -13.78 -2.43 -9.98
C ASP A 87 -14.42 -1.43 -9.03
N MET A 88 -15.74 -1.31 -8.99
CA MET A 88 -16.38 -0.39 -8.04
C MET A 88 -16.10 -0.77 -6.57
N PRO A 89 -16.17 -2.05 -6.17
CA PRO A 89 -15.69 -2.46 -4.87
C PRO A 89 -14.24 -2.06 -4.58
N ALA A 90 -13.35 -2.17 -5.57
CA ALA A 90 -11.96 -1.73 -5.43
C ALA A 90 -11.85 -0.22 -5.14
N HIS A 91 -12.63 0.61 -5.83
CA HIS A 91 -12.68 2.05 -5.55
C HIS A 91 -13.19 2.36 -4.14
N ILE A 92 -14.19 1.64 -3.67
CA ILE A 92 -14.71 1.81 -2.30
C ILE A 92 -13.65 1.45 -1.27
N LYS A 93 -13.00 0.29 -1.42
CA LYS A 93 -11.93 -0.16 -0.52
C LYS A 93 -10.76 0.82 -0.51
N SER A 94 -10.38 1.33 -1.68
CA SER A 94 -9.34 2.34 -1.82
C SER A 94 -9.71 3.65 -1.12
N ALA A 95 -10.98 4.07 -1.19
CA ALA A 95 -11.47 5.26 -0.51
C ALA A 95 -11.54 5.12 1.01
N LEU A 96 -11.69 3.90 1.52
CA LEU A 96 -11.76 3.60 2.96
C LEU A 96 -10.39 3.38 3.60
N THR A 97 -9.36 3.19 2.82
CA THR A 97 -7.99 3.00 3.29
C THR A 97 -7.11 4.18 2.86
N ASN A 98 -5.81 4.02 2.78
CA ASN A 98 -4.93 5.16 2.53
C ASN A 98 -4.36 5.12 1.11
N ASN A 99 -4.31 6.25 0.42
CA ASN A 99 -3.52 6.39 -0.80
C ASN A 99 -2.13 6.96 -0.53
N GLN A 100 -1.88 7.45 0.67
CA GLN A 100 -0.56 7.87 1.13
C GLN A 100 -0.42 7.61 2.64
N ILE A 101 0.81 7.35 3.05
CA ILE A 101 1.20 7.21 4.46
C ILE A 101 2.53 7.92 4.68
N SER A 102 2.71 8.47 5.87
CA SER A 102 3.99 9.10 6.26
C SER A 102 4.60 8.32 7.41
N LEU A 103 5.89 8.09 7.32
CA LEU A 103 6.68 7.37 8.31
C LEU A 103 7.91 8.19 8.67
N SER A 104 8.36 8.06 9.92
CA SER A 104 9.57 8.73 10.37
C SER A 104 10.81 7.88 10.09
N ILE A 105 11.90 8.56 9.73
CA ILE A 105 13.23 7.99 9.70
C ILE A 105 14.05 8.69 10.78
N LYS A 106 14.71 7.91 11.64
CA LYS A 106 15.60 8.43 12.69
C LYS A 106 16.85 7.57 12.77
N ASN A 107 18.01 8.23 12.82
CA ASN A 107 19.30 7.54 12.86
C ASN A 107 19.42 6.49 11.73
N LYS A 108 19.02 6.86 10.52
CA LYS A 108 19.06 6.00 9.31
C LYS A 108 18.12 4.80 9.36
N GLN A 109 17.19 4.76 10.28
CA GLN A 109 16.25 3.66 10.45
C GLN A 109 14.80 4.11 10.26
N LEU A 110 14.06 3.35 9.49
CA LEU A 110 12.62 3.51 9.36
C LEU A 110 11.97 3.10 10.68
N LEU A 111 11.19 4.00 11.28
CA LEU A 111 10.53 3.73 12.55
C LEU A 111 9.25 2.93 12.32
N LEU A 112 9.37 1.64 12.47
CA LEU A 112 8.26 0.68 12.48
C LEU A 112 8.32 -0.17 13.74
N GLY A 113 7.16 -0.53 14.27
CA GLY A 113 7.07 -1.53 15.31
C GLY A 113 7.53 -2.91 14.80
N THR A 114 7.89 -3.80 15.70
CA THR A 114 8.35 -5.18 15.37
C THR A 114 7.33 -5.91 14.49
N TRP A 115 6.04 -5.72 14.75
CA TRP A 115 4.95 -6.40 14.05
C TRP A 115 4.34 -5.57 12.92
N GLN A 116 4.94 -4.44 12.56
CA GLN A 116 4.45 -3.60 11.48
C GLN A 116 5.20 -3.88 10.17
N GLY A 117 4.44 -4.08 9.11
CA GLY A 117 4.93 -4.06 7.74
C GLY A 117 4.20 -3.01 6.93
N ILE A 118 4.79 -2.61 5.82
CA ILE A 118 4.20 -1.68 4.86
C ILE A 118 3.69 -2.50 3.68
N TYR A 119 2.42 -2.31 3.33
CA TYR A 119 1.75 -3.12 2.31
C TYR A 119 1.08 -2.28 1.25
N LEU A 120 1.17 -2.73 0.01
CA LEU A 120 0.22 -2.38 -1.04
C LEU A 120 -0.99 -3.31 -0.90
N PHE A 121 -2.17 -2.74 -0.72
CA PHE A 121 -3.42 -3.48 -0.67
C PHE A 121 -4.05 -3.45 -2.05
N GLU A 122 -3.91 -4.55 -2.80
CA GLU A 122 -4.50 -4.68 -4.13
C GLU A 122 -5.95 -5.10 -4.01
N HIS A 123 -6.84 -4.36 -4.65
CA HIS A 123 -8.28 -4.62 -4.58
C HIS A 123 -8.85 -5.20 -5.88
N ARG A 124 -8.06 -5.26 -6.97
CA ARG A 124 -8.48 -5.90 -8.22
C ARG A 124 -8.12 -7.38 -8.23
N LEU A 125 -8.91 -8.16 -8.98
CA LEU A 125 -8.69 -9.61 -9.12
C LEU A 125 -7.66 -9.94 -10.20
N ALA A 126 -7.53 -9.13 -11.24
CA ALA A 126 -6.59 -9.34 -12.34
C ALA A 126 -5.17 -8.88 -11.98
N SER A 127 -4.18 -9.39 -12.72
CA SER A 127 -2.81 -8.89 -12.64
C SER A 127 -2.76 -7.41 -13.02
N THR A 128 -2.04 -6.63 -12.22
CA THR A 128 -1.91 -5.19 -12.40
C THR A 128 -0.49 -4.75 -12.10
N LYS A 129 -0.05 -3.64 -12.72
CA LYS A 129 1.20 -2.97 -12.35
C LYS A 129 0.87 -1.77 -11.49
N ARG A 130 1.49 -1.70 -10.30
CA ARG A 130 1.29 -0.60 -9.35
C ARG A 130 2.58 0.16 -9.16
N LEU A 131 2.47 1.46 -8.99
CA LEU A 131 3.58 2.37 -8.74
C LEU A 131 3.45 2.97 -7.35
N ILE A 132 4.48 2.79 -6.53
CA ILE A 132 4.59 3.39 -5.20
C ILE A 132 5.69 4.44 -5.25
N ILE A 133 5.36 5.67 -4.93
CA ILE A 133 6.30 6.77 -4.88
C ILE A 133 6.80 6.92 -3.45
N HIS A 134 8.11 6.81 -3.28
CA HIS A 134 8.80 7.12 -2.04
C HIS A 134 9.33 8.56 -2.15
N HIS A 135 9.00 9.41 -1.22
CA HIS A 135 9.48 10.78 -1.14
C HIS A 135 10.07 11.03 0.24
N PHE A 136 11.39 11.16 0.29
CA PHE A 136 12.11 11.49 1.51
C PHE A 136 12.36 13.00 1.59
N ILE A 137 12.14 13.55 2.78
CA ILE A 137 12.51 14.92 3.15
C ILE A 137 13.21 14.87 4.50
N GLY A 138 14.44 15.35 4.56
CA GLY A 138 15.22 15.35 5.80
C GLY A 138 16.70 15.61 5.58
N ASP A 139 17.54 15.07 6.45
CA ASP A 139 19.00 15.23 6.42
C ASP A 139 19.75 13.93 6.13
#